data_e05ca7ebab411ea34609a0efc96a8a89
#
_entry.id   e05ca7ebab411ea34609a0efc96a8a89
#
_cell.length_a   1.000
_cell.length_b   1.000
_cell.length_c   1.000
_cell.angle_alpha   90.00
_cell.angle_beta   90.00
_cell.angle_gamma   90.00
#
_symmetry.space_group_name_H-M   'P 1'
#
loop_
_entity.id
_entity.type
_entity.pdbx_description
1 polymer ?
#
loop_
_entity_poly.entity_id
_entity_poly.type
_entity_poly.pdbx_seq_one_letter_code
_entity_poly.pdbx_strand_id
1 'polypeptide(L)'
;MSIIEILKVIFLGIVEGITEWLPISSTGHMLLVDEFITLDATEDFKEMFFVVIQLGAILAVVVMFWKKMWPFGRGVVEATGEGEKKKNVQIGKSKTFVKMDIINMWIKVVVACIPSAVLGLLFDDLLEEYFGGAVSIAIMLIVYGIAFIIVEQWNKKRTPRIDKLEDIDYKTAFIIGLFQVLSMIPGTSRSGATIIGALIIGVSRTAGAEFTFFLAVPTMLGASALKLIKFGFDFTTTEFITLVLGMAVAFAVSLLCIKWLMAFIKKHDFKVFGWYRIALGIIVLIYFLAIA
;
A
#
# COMPACT_ATOMS: atom_id res chain seq x y z
N MET A 1 -3.45 20.66 -22.23
CA MET A 1 -4.30 20.29 -21.08
C MET A 1 -5.07 21.51 -20.60
N SER A 2 -6.38 21.43 -20.41
CA SER A 2 -7.19 22.54 -19.89
C SER A 2 -6.96 22.72 -18.37
N ILE A 3 -7.34 23.91 -17.83
CA ILE A 3 -7.25 24.15 -16.37
C ILE A 3 -8.14 23.17 -15.60
N ILE A 4 -9.30 22.81 -16.17
CA ILE A 4 -10.23 21.85 -15.55
C ILE A 4 -9.56 20.47 -15.45
N GLU A 5 -8.88 20.01 -16.50
CA GLU A 5 -8.15 18.73 -16.46
C GLU A 5 -7.00 18.76 -15.44
N ILE A 6 -6.28 19.87 -15.31
CA ILE A 6 -5.27 20.03 -14.27
C ILE A 6 -5.87 19.85 -12.88
N LEU A 7 -7.02 20.49 -12.62
CA LEU A 7 -7.70 20.38 -11.32
C LEU A 7 -8.21 18.97 -11.04
N LYS A 8 -8.74 18.25 -12.04
CA LYS A 8 -9.13 16.84 -11.91
C LYS A 8 -7.93 15.97 -11.53
N VAL A 9 -6.81 16.10 -12.23
CA VAL A 9 -5.58 15.34 -11.95
C VAL A 9 -5.05 15.62 -10.55
N ILE A 10 -5.05 16.89 -10.12
CA ILE A 10 -4.65 17.27 -8.76
C ILE A 10 -5.59 16.61 -7.75
N PHE A 11 -6.90 16.64 -7.96
CA PHE A 11 -7.88 16.05 -7.08
C PHE A 11 -7.69 14.53 -6.97
N LEU A 12 -7.53 13.83 -8.10
CA LEU A 12 -7.26 12.39 -8.13
C LEU A 12 -5.95 12.03 -7.40
N GLY A 13 -4.89 12.82 -7.61
CA GLY A 13 -3.64 12.65 -6.87
C GLY A 13 -3.78 12.86 -5.35
N ILE A 14 -4.66 13.78 -4.93
CA ILE A 14 -4.98 13.97 -3.50
C ILE A 14 -5.73 12.76 -2.96
N VAL A 15 -6.75 12.27 -3.67
CA VAL A 15 -7.53 11.09 -3.28
C VAL A 15 -6.60 9.89 -3.14
N GLU A 16 -5.76 9.62 -4.13
CA GLU A 16 -4.79 8.52 -4.10
C GLU A 16 -3.82 8.66 -2.93
N GLY A 17 -3.20 9.84 -2.77
CA GLY A 17 -2.22 10.07 -1.71
C GLY A 17 -2.76 9.92 -0.28
N ILE A 18 -4.06 10.11 -0.08
CA ILE A 18 -4.74 9.87 1.19
C ILE A 18 -5.13 8.40 1.33
N THR A 19 -5.82 7.86 0.34
CA THR A 19 -6.57 6.60 0.48
C THR A 19 -5.69 5.37 0.34
N GLU A 20 -4.50 5.49 -0.26
CA GLU A 20 -3.57 4.37 -0.41
C GLU A 20 -2.97 3.93 0.93
N TRP A 21 -2.64 4.87 1.79
CA TRP A 21 -1.99 4.56 3.09
C TRP A 21 -2.98 4.28 4.20
N LEU A 22 -4.12 4.93 4.16
CA LEU A 22 -5.21 4.62 5.07
C LEU A 22 -5.84 3.28 4.68
N PRO A 23 -6.18 2.42 5.63
CA PRO A 23 -6.78 1.12 5.30
C PRO A 23 -8.26 1.28 4.91
N ILE A 24 -8.56 2.14 3.91
CA ILE A 24 -9.92 2.50 3.48
C ILE A 24 -10.25 2.19 2.02
N SER A 25 -9.30 1.61 1.26
CA SER A 25 -9.40 1.24 -0.15
C SER A 25 -9.34 2.42 -1.13
N SER A 26 -8.17 2.65 -1.70
CA SER A 26 -7.98 3.62 -2.81
C SER A 26 -8.85 3.28 -4.01
N THR A 27 -8.92 2.00 -4.41
CA THR A 27 -9.77 1.54 -5.52
C THR A 27 -11.24 1.91 -5.33
N GLY A 28 -11.79 1.72 -4.13
CA GLY A 28 -13.19 2.09 -3.85
C GLY A 28 -13.45 3.58 -3.95
N HIS A 29 -12.47 4.41 -3.56
CA HIS A 29 -12.57 5.87 -3.69
C HIS A 29 -12.40 6.33 -5.13
N MET A 30 -11.43 5.76 -5.85
CA MET A 30 -11.18 6.12 -7.25
C MET A 30 -12.37 5.77 -8.14
N LEU A 31 -13.00 4.59 -7.93
CA LEU A 31 -14.24 4.22 -8.62
C LEU A 31 -15.35 5.26 -8.39
N LEU A 32 -15.59 5.63 -7.14
CA LEU A 32 -16.63 6.61 -6.82
C LEU A 32 -16.30 8.00 -7.36
N VAL A 33 -15.03 8.38 -7.36
CA VAL A 33 -14.60 9.69 -7.88
C VAL A 33 -14.68 9.72 -9.40
N ASP A 34 -14.29 8.65 -10.09
CA ASP A 34 -14.31 8.57 -11.56
C ASP A 34 -15.74 8.67 -12.12
N GLU A 35 -16.76 8.24 -11.37
CA GLU A 35 -18.18 8.41 -11.72
C GLU A 35 -18.58 9.89 -11.88
N PHE A 36 -17.96 10.79 -11.12
CA PHE A 36 -18.31 12.22 -11.11
C PHE A 36 -17.23 13.11 -11.75
N ILE A 37 -15.98 12.66 -11.71
CA ILE A 37 -14.79 13.44 -12.13
C ILE A 37 -13.93 12.57 -13.05
N THR A 38 -14.45 12.34 -14.26
CA THR A 38 -13.77 11.53 -15.28
C THR A 38 -12.71 12.36 -16.01
N LEU A 39 -11.52 11.79 -16.22
CA LEU A 39 -10.48 12.38 -17.06
C LEU A 39 -10.87 12.32 -18.54
N ASP A 40 -10.53 13.37 -19.28
CA ASP A 40 -10.66 13.40 -20.74
C ASP A 40 -9.47 12.63 -21.39
N ALA A 41 -9.56 11.30 -21.32
CA ALA A 41 -8.54 10.39 -21.80
C ALA A 41 -9.18 9.04 -22.20
N THR A 42 -8.41 8.19 -22.90
CA THR A 42 -8.86 6.83 -23.25
C THR A 42 -9.02 5.97 -21.97
N GLU A 43 -9.90 4.96 -22.03
CA GLU A 43 -10.11 4.05 -20.90
C GLU A 43 -8.79 3.34 -20.52
N ASP A 44 -8.02 2.88 -21.52
CA ASP A 44 -6.72 2.24 -21.30
C ASP A 44 -5.75 3.17 -20.56
N PHE A 45 -5.74 4.48 -20.89
CA PHE A 45 -4.92 5.44 -20.16
C PHE A 45 -5.42 5.63 -18.72
N LYS A 46 -6.73 5.74 -18.50
CA LYS A 46 -7.29 5.88 -17.14
C LYS A 46 -6.96 4.68 -16.24
N GLU A 47 -7.14 3.46 -16.75
CA GLU A 47 -6.76 2.25 -16.01
C GLU A 47 -5.27 2.24 -15.65
N MET A 48 -4.40 2.56 -16.61
CA MET A 48 -2.97 2.66 -16.36
C MET A 48 -2.67 3.78 -15.37
N PHE A 49 -3.27 4.96 -15.53
CA PHE A 49 -3.06 6.12 -14.67
C PHE A 49 -3.38 5.83 -13.21
N PHE A 50 -4.53 5.21 -12.89
CA PHE A 50 -4.94 4.88 -11.52
C PHE A 50 -3.98 3.93 -10.82
N VAL A 51 -3.30 3.06 -11.56
CA VAL A 51 -2.29 2.17 -10.97
C VAL A 51 -0.94 2.88 -10.87
N VAL A 52 -0.54 3.65 -11.88
CA VAL A 52 0.82 4.20 -11.97
C VAL A 52 1.01 5.43 -11.07
N ILE A 53 -0.05 6.22 -10.78
CA ILE A 53 0.09 7.32 -9.81
C ILE A 53 0.47 6.83 -8.40
N GLN A 54 0.21 5.57 -8.08
CA GLN A 54 0.68 4.92 -6.84
C GLN A 54 2.20 4.94 -6.71
N LEU A 55 2.96 5.00 -7.82
CA LEU A 55 4.42 5.17 -7.76
C LEU A 55 4.82 6.47 -7.06
N GLY A 56 4.05 7.54 -7.24
CA GLY A 56 4.22 8.78 -6.48
C GLY A 56 4.03 8.54 -4.97
N ALA A 57 2.98 7.82 -4.60
CA ALA A 57 2.72 7.46 -3.21
C ALA A 57 3.85 6.60 -2.62
N ILE A 58 4.36 5.60 -3.35
CA ILE A 58 5.49 4.75 -2.92
C ILE A 58 6.75 5.56 -2.65
N LEU A 59 7.07 6.54 -3.49
CA LEU A 59 8.23 7.40 -3.28
C LEU A 59 8.16 8.11 -1.92
N ALA A 60 6.98 8.44 -1.42
CA ALA A 60 6.82 9.01 -0.08
C ALA A 60 7.28 8.05 1.02
N VAL A 61 6.96 6.76 0.91
CA VAL A 61 7.46 5.72 1.84
C VAL A 61 8.98 5.63 1.77
N VAL A 62 9.53 5.54 0.56
CA VAL A 62 10.99 5.44 0.38
C VAL A 62 11.70 6.63 1.01
N VAL A 63 11.19 7.85 0.81
CA VAL A 63 11.79 9.07 1.39
C VAL A 63 11.65 9.07 2.93
N MET A 64 10.47 8.78 3.46
CA MET A 64 10.23 8.81 4.92
C MET A 64 11.00 7.74 5.67
N PHE A 65 11.10 6.55 5.10
CA PHE A 65 11.75 5.40 5.74
C PHE A 65 13.13 5.10 5.14
N TRP A 66 13.74 6.06 4.42
CA TRP A 66 15.04 5.89 3.76
C TRP A 66 16.10 5.23 4.65
N LYS A 67 16.25 5.70 5.87
CA LYS A 67 17.25 5.17 6.82
C LYS A 67 16.99 3.71 7.23
N LYS A 68 15.74 3.26 7.20
CA LYS A 68 15.33 1.89 7.50
C LYS A 68 15.32 0.98 6.25
N MET A 69 15.36 1.58 5.06
CA MET A 69 15.28 0.88 3.77
C MET A 69 16.61 0.76 3.06
N TRP A 70 17.50 1.76 3.23
CA TRP A 70 18.77 1.81 2.52
C TRP A 70 19.85 0.99 3.25
N PRO A 71 20.35 -0.12 2.64
CA PRO A 71 21.21 -1.06 3.34
C PRO A 71 22.67 -0.63 3.40
N PHE A 72 23.07 0.39 2.62
CA PHE A 72 24.47 0.79 2.57
C PHE A 72 24.78 1.93 3.52
N GLY A 73 25.92 1.83 4.24
CA GLY A 73 26.46 2.87 5.11
C GLY A 73 27.92 3.19 4.76
N ARG A 74 28.38 4.36 5.19
CA ARG A 74 29.80 4.78 5.10
C ARG A 74 30.34 5.01 6.50
N GLY A 75 31.54 4.50 6.78
CA GLY A 75 32.22 4.66 8.07
C GLY A 75 33.05 3.46 8.45
N VAL A 76 33.63 3.49 9.66
CA VAL A 76 34.32 2.35 10.24
C VAL A 76 33.30 1.45 10.91
N VAL A 77 33.32 0.16 10.58
CA VAL A 77 32.53 -0.85 11.29
C VAL A 77 33.27 -1.14 12.60
N GLU A 78 32.72 -0.68 13.73
CA GLU A 78 33.21 -1.13 15.03
C GLU A 78 32.93 -2.64 15.14
N ALA A 79 33.99 -3.39 15.50
CA ALA A 79 33.88 -4.82 15.74
C ALA A 79 32.94 -5.03 16.95
N THR A 80 31.71 -5.50 16.70
CA THR A 80 30.83 -5.96 17.76
C THR A 80 31.47 -7.19 18.41
N GLY A 81 31.48 -7.23 19.77
CA GLY A 81 32.13 -8.27 20.54
C GLY A 81 31.71 -9.69 20.18
N GLU A 82 32.52 -10.67 20.54
CA GLU A 82 32.27 -12.09 20.34
C GLU A 82 30.88 -12.46 20.92
N GLY A 83 29.97 -12.91 20.05
CA GLY A 83 28.61 -13.38 20.43
C GLY A 83 27.45 -12.58 19.82
N GLU A 84 27.63 -11.36 19.33
CA GLU A 84 26.59 -10.65 18.59
C GLU A 84 26.65 -10.99 17.08
N LYS A 85 25.48 -11.33 16.48
CA LYS A 85 25.37 -11.48 15.03
C LYS A 85 25.91 -10.21 14.37
N LYS A 86 26.90 -10.33 13.47
CA LYS A 86 27.48 -9.20 12.72
C LYS A 86 26.34 -8.44 12.03
N LYS A 87 25.94 -7.31 12.62
CA LYS A 87 24.88 -6.43 12.06
C LYS A 87 25.34 -5.70 10.81
N ASN A 88 26.67 -5.52 10.65
CA ASN A 88 27.26 -4.80 9.52
C ASN A 88 28.39 -5.63 8.90
N VAL A 89 28.44 -5.69 7.58
CA VAL A 89 29.49 -6.37 6.83
C VAL A 89 30.20 -5.35 5.94
N GLN A 90 31.52 -5.24 6.12
CA GLN A 90 32.34 -4.33 5.31
C GLN A 90 32.56 -4.90 3.91
N ILE A 91 32.40 -4.05 2.89
CA ILE A 91 32.63 -4.42 1.49
C ILE A 91 34.09 -4.15 1.12
N GLY A 92 34.91 -5.20 1.13
CA GLY A 92 36.32 -5.14 0.74
C GLY A 92 37.15 -4.13 1.59
N LYS A 93 38.07 -3.39 0.96
CA LYS A 93 38.89 -2.34 1.58
C LYS A 93 38.18 -0.96 1.63
N SER A 94 36.95 -0.87 1.18
CA SER A 94 36.15 0.38 1.16
C SER A 94 35.64 0.72 2.57
N LYS A 95 35.46 2.04 2.83
CA LYS A 95 34.72 2.50 4.02
C LYS A 95 33.19 2.26 3.95
N THR A 96 32.73 1.49 2.96
CA THR A 96 31.33 1.15 2.78
C THR A 96 31.03 -0.16 3.48
N PHE A 97 29.92 -0.21 4.21
CA PHE A 97 29.42 -1.45 4.86
C PHE A 97 27.95 -1.69 4.52
N VAL A 98 27.53 -2.94 4.62
CA VAL A 98 26.14 -3.36 4.45
C VAL A 98 25.51 -3.62 5.80
N LYS A 99 24.33 -3.05 6.02
CA LYS A 99 23.49 -3.31 7.18
C LYS A 99 22.68 -4.58 6.93
N MET A 100 23.09 -5.67 7.54
CA MET A 100 22.49 -6.99 7.31
C MET A 100 21.07 -7.11 7.88
N ASP A 101 20.71 -6.32 8.87
CA ASP A 101 19.35 -6.20 9.39
C ASP A 101 18.38 -5.67 8.34
N ILE A 102 18.79 -4.66 7.57
CA ILE A 102 17.99 -4.11 6.46
C ILE A 102 17.89 -5.11 5.30
N ILE A 103 18.98 -5.79 4.95
CA ILE A 103 18.93 -6.85 3.92
C ILE A 103 17.97 -7.96 4.34
N ASN A 104 18.06 -8.42 5.59
CA ASN A 104 17.17 -9.44 6.14
C ASN A 104 15.70 -8.99 6.14
N MET A 105 15.43 -7.72 6.45
CA MET A 105 14.09 -7.14 6.33
C MET A 105 13.59 -7.19 4.87
N TRP A 106 14.40 -6.82 3.90
CA TRP A 106 14.02 -6.90 2.48
C TRP A 106 13.77 -8.33 2.01
N ILE A 107 14.53 -9.32 2.48
CA ILE A 107 14.26 -10.74 2.18
C ILE A 107 12.89 -11.13 2.74
N LYS A 108 12.53 -10.72 3.96
CA LYS A 108 11.20 -10.98 4.54
C LYS A 108 10.08 -10.31 3.72
N VAL A 109 10.31 -9.10 3.22
CA VAL A 109 9.38 -8.41 2.31
C VAL A 109 9.20 -9.18 1.00
N VAL A 110 10.30 -9.65 0.39
CA VAL A 110 10.23 -10.50 -0.83
C VAL A 110 9.45 -11.78 -0.55
N VAL A 111 9.71 -12.46 0.59
CA VAL A 111 8.96 -13.67 0.99
C VAL A 111 7.47 -13.37 1.11
N ALA A 112 7.10 -12.21 1.66
CA ALA A 112 5.70 -11.80 1.77
C ALA A 112 5.06 -11.43 0.42
N CYS A 113 5.85 -11.02 -0.58
CA CYS A 113 5.34 -10.75 -1.94
C CYS A 113 5.02 -12.03 -2.72
N ILE A 114 5.69 -13.17 -2.43
CA ILE A 114 5.57 -14.39 -3.24
C ILE A 114 4.12 -14.85 -3.43
N PRO A 115 3.27 -14.98 -2.38
CA PRO A 115 1.90 -15.46 -2.56
C PRO A 115 1.08 -14.60 -3.52
N SER A 116 1.11 -13.27 -3.33
CA SER A 116 0.35 -12.35 -4.16
C SER A 116 0.93 -12.21 -5.57
N ALA A 117 2.25 -12.32 -5.75
CA ALA A 117 2.85 -12.30 -7.08
C ALA A 117 2.46 -13.54 -7.90
N VAL A 118 2.52 -14.74 -7.29
CA VAL A 118 2.15 -15.98 -7.97
C VAL A 118 0.67 -16.00 -8.33
N LEU A 119 -0.21 -15.67 -7.37
CA LEU A 119 -1.65 -15.70 -7.60
C LEU A 119 -2.11 -14.53 -8.47
N GLY A 120 -1.45 -13.37 -8.39
CA GLY A 120 -1.73 -12.23 -9.26
C GLY A 120 -1.46 -12.55 -10.72
N LEU A 121 -0.30 -13.11 -11.04
CA LEU A 121 0.02 -13.49 -12.43
C LEU A 121 -0.93 -14.55 -13.01
N LEU A 122 -1.57 -15.35 -12.16
CA LEU A 122 -2.45 -16.44 -12.61
C LEU A 122 -3.94 -16.03 -12.65
N PHE A 123 -4.38 -15.13 -11.79
CA PHE A 123 -5.81 -14.92 -11.52
C PHE A 123 -6.24 -13.44 -11.55
N ASP A 124 -5.36 -12.48 -11.82
CA ASP A 124 -5.68 -11.04 -11.78
C ASP A 124 -6.87 -10.70 -12.70
N ASP A 125 -6.77 -11.06 -13.98
CA ASP A 125 -7.81 -10.80 -14.97
C ASP A 125 -9.16 -11.47 -14.59
N LEU A 126 -9.11 -12.69 -14.02
CA LEU A 126 -10.29 -13.42 -13.55
C LEU A 126 -10.94 -12.73 -12.35
N LEU A 127 -10.12 -12.26 -11.40
CA LEU A 127 -10.62 -11.55 -10.22
C LEU A 127 -11.21 -10.18 -10.59
N GLU A 128 -10.60 -9.49 -11.54
CA GLU A 128 -11.12 -8.24 -12.09
C GLU A 128 -12.49 -8.45 -12.77
N GLU A 129 -12.62 -9.50 -13.60
CA GLU A 129 -13.87 -9.85 -14.29
C GLU A 129 -15.02 -10.15 -13.32
N TYR A 130 -14.77 -10.95 -12.26
CA TYR A 130 -15.83 -11.36 -11.34
C TYR A 130 -16.09 -10.37 -10.20
N PHE A 131 -15.08 -9.64 -9.76
CA PHE A 131 -15.15 -8.77 -8.56
C PHE A 131 -14.89 -7.29 -8.83
N GLY A 132 -14.57 -6.88 -10.07
CA GLY A 132 -14.27 -5.48 -10.42
C GLY A 132 -15.49 -4.55 -10.37
N GLY A 133 -16.72 -5.10 -10.30
CA GLY A 133 -17.94 -4.30 -10.28
C GLY A 133 -18.15 -3.51 -8.99
N ALA A 134 -18.81 -2.36 -9.09
CA ALA A 134 -19.08 -1.44 -7.98
C ALA A 134 -19.75 -2.10 -6.76
N VAL A 135 -20.70 -3.02 -7.01
CA VAL A 135 -21.42 -3.75 -5.94
C VAL A 135 -20.44 -4.65 -5.15
N SER A 136 -19.57 -5.38 -5.85
CA SER A 136 -18.55 -6.22 -5.22
C SER A 136 -17.58 -5.37 -4.37
N ILE A 137 -17.09 -4.26 -4.92
CA ILE A 137 -16.21 -3.32 -4.22
C ILE A 137 -16.89 -2.79 -2.94
N ALA A 138 -18.16 -2.41 -3.03
CA ALA A 138 -18.93 -1.92 -1.88
C ALA A 138 -19.12 -3.00 -0.80
N ILE A 139 -19.40 -4.24 -1.19
CA ILE A 139 -19.49 -5.38 -0.26
C ILE A 139 -18.16 -5.58 0.44
N MET A 140 -17.04 -5.55 -0.28
CA MET A 140 -15.70 -5.72 0.29
C MET A 140 -15.31 -4.56 1.22
N LEU A 141 -15.73 -3.33 0.92
CA LEU A 141 -15.60 -2.20 1.84
C LEU A 141 -16.28 -2.50 3.19
N ILE A 142 -17.53 -2.98 3.16
CA ILE A 142 -18.30 -3.30 4.36
C ILE A 142 -17.69 -4.49 5.12
N VAL A 143 -17.36 -5.57 4.42
CA VAL A 143 -16.78 -6.79 5.02
C VAL A 143 -15.49 -6.46 5.76
N TYR A 144 -14.56 -5.74 5.12
CA TYR A 144 -13.30 -5.35 5.76
C TYR A 144 -13.48 -4.26 6.81
N GLY A 145 -14.49 -3.40 6.67
CA GLY A 145 -14.89 -2.46 7.71
C GLY A 145 -15.29 -3.19 9.00
N ILE A 146 -16.14 -4.20 8.89
CA ILE A 146 -16.57 -5.07 9.99
C ILE A 146 -15.35 -5.85 10.55
N ALA A 147 -14.50 -6.39 9.67
CA ALA A 147 -13.29 -7.12 10.08
C ALA A 147 -12.37 -6.26 10.95
N PHE A 148 -12.13 -4.99 10.59
CA PHE A 148 -11.35 -4.06 11.42
C PHE A 148 -11.95 -3.89 12.82
N ILE A 149 -13.26 -3.70 12.91
CA ILE A 149 -13.94 -3.52 14.22
C ILE A 149 -13.80 -4.77 15.08
N ILE A 150 -14.01 -5.96 14.49
CA ILE A 150 -13.92 -7.24 15.20
C ILE A 150 -12.48 -7.50 15.67
N VAL A 151 -11.49 -7.36 14.77
CA VAL A 151 -10.08 -7.63 15.08
C VAL A 151 -9.55 -6.68 16.14
N GLU A 152 -9.89 -5.40 16.07
CA GLU A 152 -9.50 -4.43 17.08
C GLU A 152 -10.18 -4.67 18.44
N GLN A 153 -11.44 -5.07 18.42
CA GLN A 153 -12.14 -5.45 19.67
C GLN A 153 -11.51 -6.69 20.32
N TRP A 154 -11.16 -7.69 19.50
CA TRP A 154 -10.49 -8.90 19.95
C TRP A 154 -9.11 -8.60 20.52
N ASN A 155 -8.35 -7.69 19.91
CA ASN A 155 -7.00 -7.30 20.34
C ASN A 155 -6.99 -6.33 21.54
N LYS A 156 -8.13 -5.76 21.93
CA LYS A 156 -8.19 -4.73 23.00
C LYS A 156 -7.56 -5.19 24.33
N LYS A 157 -7.65 -6.49 24.64
CA LYS A 157 -7.13 -7.09 25.88
C LYS A 157 -5.83 -7.86 25.69
N ARG A 158 -5.25 -7.83 24.48
CA ARG A 158 -4.04 -8.59 24.14
C ARG A 158 -2.82 -7.67 24.09
N THR A 159 -1.72 -8.17 24.59
CA THR A 159 -0.41 -7.55 24.36
C THR A 159 0.16 -8.07 23.04
N PRO A 160 0.66 -7.22 22.16
CA PRO A 160 1.30 -7.67 20.94
C PRO A 160 2.47 -8.60 21.24
N ARG A 161 2.58 -9.69 20.47
CA ARG A 161 3.72 -10.62 20.54
C ARG A 161 4.94 -10.04 19.85
N ILE A 162 4.73 -9.24 18.79
CA ILE A 162 5.76 -8.61 17.98
C ILE A 162 5.47 -7.10 17.96
N ASP A 163 6.35 -6.31 18.58
CA ASP A 163 6.15 -4.87 18.73
C ASP A 163 7.01 -4.04 17.78
N LYS A 164 8.12 -4.60 17.29
CA LYS A 164 9.04 -3.90 16.38
C LYS A 164 9.11 -4.60 15.03
N LEU A 165 9.35 -3.81 13.98
CA LEU A 165 9.54 -4.29 12.61
C LEU A 165 10.67 -5.34 12.52
N GLU A 166 11.75 -5.15 13.26
CA GLU A 166 12.95 -6.01 13.25
C GLU A 166 12.64 -7.43 13.78
N ASP A 167 11.65 -7.56 14.69
CA ASP A 167 11.25 -8.82 15.33
C ASP A 167 10.30 -9.66 14.47
N ILE A 168 9.82 -9.14 13.34
CA ILE A 168 9.03 -9.91 12.37
C ILE A 168 9.93 -11.01 11.80
N ASP A 169 9.53 -12.27 11.97
CA ASP A 169 10.21 -13.42 11.39
C ASP A 169 9.68 -13.77 9.99
N TYR A 170 10.33 -14.69 9.29
CA TYR A 170 9.95 -15.14 7.95
C TYR A 170 8.55 -15.75 7.90
N LYS A 171 8.16 -16.50 8.93
CA LYS A 171 6.83 -17.11 9.03
C LYS A 171 5.74 -16.03 9.13
N THR A 172 5.97 -15.07 10.01
CA THR A 172 5.07 -13.91 10.19
C THR A 172 4.96 -13.10 8.89
N ALA A 173 6.08 -12.82 8.22
CA ALA A 173 6.12 -12.11 6.96
C ALA A 173 5.32 -12.87 5.87
N PHE A 174 5.52 -14.19 5.74
CA PHE A 174 4.80 -15.02 4.79
C PHE A 174 3.29 -15.03 5.06
N ILE A 175 2.88 -15.13 6.34
CA ILE A 175 1.45 -15.09 6.70
C ILE A 175 0.84 -13.72 6.35
N ILE A 176 1.53 -12.61 6.61
CA ILE A 176 1.07 -11.28 6.18
C ILE A 176 0.94 -11.24 4.65
N GLY A 177 1.86 -11.87 3.92
CA GLY A 177 1.79 -12.03 2.47
C GLY A 177 0.58 -12.83 1.99
N LEU A 178 0.16 -13.88 2.72
CA LEU A 178 -1.10 -14.59 2.43
C LEU A 178 -2.33 -13.68 2.61
N PHE A 179 -2.34 -12.82 3.63
CA PHE A 179 -3.40 -11.82 3.75
C PHE A 179 -3.36 -10.79 2.61
N GLN A 180 -2.17 -10.45 2.08
CA GLN A 180 -2.07 -9.59 0.91
C GLN A 180 -2.79 -10.16 -0.32
N VAL A 181 -2.83 -11.49 -0.49
CA VAL A 181 -3.58 -12.12 -1.59
C VAL A 181 -5.05 -11.69 -1.60
N LEU A 182 -5.66 -11.53 -0.43
CA LEU A 182 -7.05 -11.09 -0.33
C LEU A 182 -7.27 -9.69 -0.90
N SER A 183 -6.23 -8.87 -0.98
CA SER A 183 -6.31 -7.52 -1.55
C SER A 183 -6.39 -7.50 -3.08
N MET A 184 -6.21 -8.62 -3.74
CA MET A 184 -6.47 -8.76 -5.17
C MET A 184 -7.97 -8.65 -5.48
N ILE A 185 -8.84 -8.91 -4.52
CA ILE A 185 -10.27 -8.63 -4.66
C ILE A 185 -10.47 -7.12 -4.52
N PRO A 186 -10.96 -6.43 -5.59
CA PRO A 186 -11.18 -4.99 -5.55
C PRO A 186 -12.07 -4.55 -4.38
N GLY A 187 -11.76 -3.41 -3.78
CA GLY A 187 -12.46 -2.93 -2.58
C GLY A 187 -11.86 -3.40 -1.24
N THR A 188 -11.08 -4.50 -1.22
CA THR A 188 -10.46 -5.02 0.01
C THR A 188 -9.46 -4.05 0.63
N SER A 189 -8.66 -3.36 -0.15
CA SER A 189 -7.48 -2.56 0.25
C SER A 189 -6.28 -3.42 0.63
N ARG A 190 -5.16 -3.20 -0.04
CA ARG A 190 -3.90 -3.89 0.26
C ARG A 190 -3.44 -3.62 1.70
N SER A 191 -3.37 -2.34 2.09
CA SER A 191 -3.01 -1.95 3.45
C SER A 191 -4.01 -2.48 4.48
N GLY A 192 -5.31 -2.51 4.14
CA GLY A 192 -6.34 -3.08 5.00
C GLY A 192 -6.15 -4.56 5.28
N ALA A 193 -5.93 -5.37 4.24
CA ALA A 193 -5.75 -6.82 4.37
C ALA A 193 -4.48 -7.17 5.16
N THR A 194 -3.35 -6.55 4.84
CA THR A 194 -2.06 -6.83 5.48
C THR A 194 -2.03 -6.37 6.94
N ILE A 195 -2.63 -5.21 7.27
CA ILE A 195 -2.75 -4.74 8.66
C ILE A 195 -3.65 -5.69 9.48
N ILE A 196 -4.82 -6.08 8.96
CA ILE A 196 -5.69 -7.07 9.64
C ILE A 196 -4.93 -8.37 9.88
N GLY A 197 -4.24 -8.89 8.86
CA GLY A 197 -3.42 -10.09 9.00
C GLY A 197 -2.36 -9.96 10.08
N ALA A 198 -1.62 -8.85 10.08
CA ALA A 198 -0.61 -8.57 11.10
C ALA A 198 -1.20 -8.52 12.52
N LEU A 199 -2.34 -7.85 12.69
CA LEU A 199 -3.03 -7.76 13.98
C LEU A 199 -3.52 -9.12 14.50
N ILE A 200 -4.09 -9.96 13.61
CA ILE A 200 -4.58 -11.31 13.97
C ILE A 200 -3.45 -12.18 14.51
N ILE A 201 -2.27 -12.12 13.90
CA ILE A 201 -1.12 -12.94 14.31
C ILE A 201 -0.31 -12.33 15.49
N GLY A 202 -0.78 -11.21 16.05
CA GLY A 202 -0.21 -10.59 17.23
C GLY A 202 0.94 -9.62 16.96
N VAL A 203 1.02 -9.03 15.78
CA VAL A 203 1.91 -7.89 15.47
C VAL A 203 1.26 -6.59 15.95
N SER A 204 2.04 -5.68 16.53
CA SER A 204 1.52 -4.37 16.95
C SER A 204 1.04 -3.53 15.77
N ARG A 205 0.15 -2.56 16.03
CA ARG A 205 -0.35 -1.63 14.99
C ARG A 205 0.79 -0.93 14.26
N THR A 206 1.78 -0.45 15.00
CA THR A 206 2.92 0.28 14.44
C THR A 206 3.81 -0.62 13.58
N ALA A 207 4.21 -1.79 14.09
CA ALA A 207 5.05 -2.71 13.34
C ALA A 207 4.33 -3.29 12.11
N GLY A 208 3.03 -3.60 12.24
CA GLY A 208 2.19 -4.06 11.14
C GLY A 208 2.04 -3.00 10.04
N ALA A 209 1.79 -1.74 10.40
CA ALA A 209 1.70 -0.65 9.43
C ALA A 209 3.06 -0.38 8.75
N GLU A 210 4.17 -0.33 9.50
CA GLU A 210 5.50 -0.17 8.91
C GLU A 210 5.83 -1.31 7.93
N PHE A 211 5.56 -2.56 8.30
CA PHE A 211 5.80 -3.71 7.42
C PHE A 211 4.92 -3.65 6.16
N THR A 212 3.65 -3.26 6.31
CA THR A 212 2.71 -3.05 5.21
C THR A 212 3.23 -1.99 4.22
N PHE A 213 3.82 -0.89 4.72
CA PHE A 213 4.41 0.14 3.85
C PHE A 213 5.64 -0.38 3.09
N PHE A 214 6.49 -1.19 3.74
CA PHE A 214 7.65 -1.77 3.06
C PHE A 214 7.24 -2.80 2.02
N LEU A 215 6.22 -3.60 2.32
CA LEU A 215 5.63 -4.56 1.40
C LEU A 215 4.99 -3.87 0.18
N ALA A 216 4.46 -2.65 0.35
CA ALA A 216 3.92 -1.84 -0.75
C ALA A 216 4.96 -1.57 -1.85
N VAL A 217 6.22 -1.31 -1.48
CA VAL A 217 7.23 -0.87 -2.43
C VAL A 217 7.41 -1.87 -3.58
N PRO A 218 7.80 -3.13 -3.36
CA PRO A 218 7.95 -4.08 -4.46
C PRO A 218 6.61 -4.46 -5.12
N THR A 219 5.52 -4.56 -4.35
CA THR A 219 4.21 -4.96 -4.88
C THR A 219 3.68 -3.96 -5.88
N MET A 220 3.66 -2.67 -5.50
CA MET A 220 3.11 -1.61 -6.37
C MET A 220 4.08 -1.26 -7.51
N LEU A 221 5.41 -1.37 -7.31
CA LEU A 221 6.36 -1.27 -8.40
C LEU A 221 6.09 -2.35 -9.45
N GLY A 222 5.85 -3.59 -9.01
CA GLY A 222 5.50 -4.70 -9.90
C GLY A 222 4.19 -4.46 -10.66
N ALA A 223 3.13 -4.10 -9.96
CA ALA A 223 1.83 -3.80 -10.57
C ALA A 223 1.90 -2.64 -11.58
N SER A 224 2.55 -1.54 -11.20
CA SER A 224 2.73 -0.40 -12.10
C SER A 224 3.58 -0.73 -13.33
N ALA A 225 4.65 -1.52 -13.15
CA ALA A 225 5.48 -1.97 -14.27
C ALA A 225 4.67 -2.83 -15.25
N LEU A 226 3.83 -3.75 -14.76
CA LEU A 226 2.96 -4.58 -15.60
C LEU A 226 1.94 -3.73 -16.38
N LYS A 227 1.27 -2.77 -15.73
CA LYS A 227 0.31 -1.87 -16.40
C LYS A 227 1.01 -0.97 -17.43
N LEU A 228 2.21 -0.45 -17.13
CA LEU A 228 3.00 0.34 -18.11
C LEU A 228 3.43 -0.51 -19.32
N ILE A 229 3.84 -1.76 -19.12
CA ILE A 229 4.21 -2.66 -20.21
C ILE A 229 2.99 -3.02 -21.07
N LYS A 230 1.83 -3.28 -20.45
CA LYS A 230 0.57 -3.56 -21.16
C LYS A 230 0.08 -2.33 -21.95
N PHE A 231 0.16 -1.14 -21.38
CA PHE A 231 -0.25 0.11 -22.04
C PHE A 231 0.71 0.50 -23.18
N GLY A 232 2.01 0.26 -23.04
CA GLY A 232 3.06 0.71 -23.94
C GLY A 232 3.70 2.02 -23.47
N PHE A 233 4.67 2.51 -24.24
CA PHE A 233 5.44 3.71 -23.89
C PHE A 233 5.20 4.90 -24.84
N ASP A 234 4.21 4.80 -25.74
CA ASP A 234 3.86 5.84 -26.69
C ASP A 234 2.86 6.84 -26.07
N PHE A 235 3.37 7.64 -25.13
CA PHE A 235 2.58 8.68 -24.46
C PHE A 235 2.48 9.94 -25.31
N THR A 236 1.30 10.51 -25.40
CA THR A 236 1.16 11.91 -25.81
C THR A 236 1.77 12.84 -24.76
N THR A 237 2.19 14.04 -25.15
CA THR A 237 2.70 15.03 -24.18
C THR A 237 1.70 15.33 -23.07
N THR A 238 0.40 15.33 -23.39
CA THR A 238 -0.67 15.57 -22.40
C THR A 238 -0.76 14.43 -21.40
N GLU A 239 -0.75 13.18 -21.84
CA GLU A 239 -0.79 12.00 -20.96
C GLU A 239 0.43 11.94 -20.05
N PHE A 240 1.62 12.21 -20.59
CA PHE A 240 2.85 12.24 -19.79
C PHE A 240 2.80 13.31 -18.68
N ILE A 241 2.35 14.54 -19.03
CA ILE A 241 2.19 15.62 -18.03
C ILE A 241 1.13 15.23 -16.99
N THR A 242 0.00 14.66 -17.41
CA THR A 242 -1.06 14.17 -16.52
C THR A 242 -0.53 13.16 -15.51
N LEU A 243 0.23 12.17 -15.97
CA LEU A 243 0.81 11.13 -15.14
C LEU A 243 1.82 11.71 -14.14
N VAL A 244 2.76 12.54 -14.60
CA VAL A 244 3.78 13.15 -13.72
C VAL A 244 3.14 14.07 -12.69
N LEU A 245 2.12 14.86 -13.07
CA LEU A 245 1.40 15.73 -12.15
C LEU A 245 0.66 14.92 -11.08
N GLY A 246 -0.10 13.88 -11.51
CA GLY A 246 -0.80 12.99 -10.57
C GLY A 246 0.17 12.33 -9.56
N MET A 247 1.29 11.78 -10.06
CA MET A 247 2.33 11.21 -9.21
C MET A 247 2.94 12.22 -8.23
N ALA A 248 3.22 13.45 -8.68
CA ALA A 248 3.79 14.49 -7.82
C ALA A 248 2.84 14.90 -6.69
N VAL A 249 1.55 15.04 -6.99
CA VAL A 249 0.52 15.35 -6.00
C VAL A 249 0.33 14.17 -5.03
N ALA A 250 0.21 12.95 -5.55
CA ALA A 250 0.10 11.74 -4.73
C ALA A 250 1.31 11.60 -3.78
N PHE A 251 2.52 11.87 -4.26
CA PHE A 251 3.73 11.90 -3.43
C PHE A 251 3.62 12.92 -2.28
N ALA A 252 3.31 14.17 -2.60
CA ALA A 252 3.26 15.25 -1.60
C ALA A 252 2.20 14.98 -0.52
N VAL A 253 1.02 14.53 -0.93
CA VAL A 253 -0.08 14.20 -0.02
C VAL A 253 0.25 12.95 0.81
N SER A 254 0.86 11.94 0.21
CA SER A 254 1.28 10.71 0.90
C SER A 254 2.27 10.98 2.02
N LEU A 255 3.23 11.90 1.85
CA LEU A 255 4.15 12.29 2.92
C LEU A 255 3.40 12.77 4.17
N LEU A 256 2.37 13.58 3.98
CA LEU A 256 1.55 14.11 5.09
C LEU A 256 0.69 13.00 5.69
N CYS A 257 0.05 12.19 4.83
CA CYS A 257 -0.86 11.13 5.24
C CYS A 257 -0.14 10.04 6.05
N ILE A 258 1.01 9.55 5.59
CA ILE A 258 1.80 8.53 6.30
C ILE A 258 2.26 9.06 7.66
N LYS A 259 2.77 10.30 7.70
CA LYS A 259 3.19 10.92 8.96
C LYS A 259 2.05 11.02 9.95
N TRP A 260 0.89 11.46 9.49
CA TRP A 260 -0.32 11.56 10.31
C TRP A 260 -0.78 10.17 10.78
N LEU A 261 -0.87 9.18 9.87
CA LEU A 261 -1.31 7.83 10.23
C LEU A 261 -0.40 7.19 11.27
N MET A 262 0.93 7.29 11.11
CA MET A 262 1.88 6.75 12.09
C MET A 262 1.77 7.42 13.47
N ALA A 263 1.43 8.71 13.53
CA ALA A 263 1.15 9.39 14.78
C ALA A 263 -0.20 8.96 15.37
N PHE A 264 -1.21 8.77 14.54
CA PHE A 264 -2.56 8.39 14.92
C PHE A 264 -2.61 6.99 15.55
N ILE A 265 -2.04 5.98 14.89
CA ILE A 265 -2.10 4.57 15.34
C ILE A 265 -1.32 4.28 16.63
N LYS A 266 -0.44 5.19 17.05
CA LYS A 266 0.23 5.12 18.36
C LYS A 266 -0.74 5.40 19.52
N LYS A 267 -1.83 6.12 19.27
CA LYS A 267 -2.78 6.57 20.30
C LYS A 267 -4.19 6.02 20.10
N HIS A 268 -4.52 5.57 18.89
CA HIS A 268 -5.86 5.17 18.48
C HIS A 268 -5.82 3.78 17.81
N ASP A 269 -6.99 3.15 17.75
CA ASP A 269 -7.19 1.89 17.03
C ASP A 269 -7.70 2.13 15.59
N PHE A 270 -7.75 1.06 14.79
CA PHE A 270 -8.22 1.14 13.39
C PHE A 270 -9.75 1.14 13.23
N LYS A 271 -10.53 1.12 14.31
CA LYS A 271 -12.02 1.06 14.22
C LYS A 271 -12.62 2.24 13.48
N VAL A 272 -12.00 3.43 13.58
CA VAL A 272 -12.48 4.61 12.85
C VAL A 272 -12.49 4.38 11.35
N PHE A 273 -11.45 3.71 10.82
CA PHE A 273 -11.38 3.34 9.42
C PHE A 273 -12.40 2.23 9.08
N GLY A 274 -12.66 1.32 10.02
CA GLY A 274 -13.73 0.33 9.89
C GLY A 274 -15.10 0.96 9.70
N TRP A 275 -15.47 1.90 10.55
CA TRP A 275 -16.75 2.63 10.44
C TRP A 275 -16.83 3.45 9.16
N TYR A 276 -15.74 4.13 8.80
CA TYR A 276 -15.68 4.87 7.55
C TYR A 276 -15.93 3.97 6.33
N ARG A 277 -15.27 2.80 6.27
CA ARG A 277 -15.46 1.82 5.18
C ARG A 277 -16.89 1.32 5.08
N ILE A 278 -17.54 1.03 6.22
CA ILE A 278 -18.95 0.59 6.24
C ILE A 278 -19.84 1.70 5.69
N ALA A 279 -19.66 2.94 6.15
CA ALA A 279 -20.43 4.08 5.66
C ALA A 279 -20.23 4.30 4.16
N LEU A 280 -18.98 4.29 3.68
CA LEU A 280 -18.67 4.42 2.26
C LEU A 280 -19.28 3.29 1.44
N GLY A 281 -19.12 2.03 1.88
CA GLY A 281 -19.67 0.87 1.20
C GLY A 281 -21.19 0.93 1.09
N ILE A 282 -21.90 1.38 2.12
CA ILE A 282 -23.35 1.58 2.08
C ILE A 282 -23.72 2.69 1.07
N ILE A 283 -22.98 3.81 1.05
CA ILE A 283 -23.21 4.90 0.09
C ILE A 283 -23.03 4.40 -1.34
N VAL A 284 -21.93 3.67 -1.61
CA VAL A 284 -21.67 3.08 -2.94
C VAL A 284 -22.77 2.10 -3.34
N LEU A 285 -23.21 1.22 -2.43
CA LEU A 285 -24.31 0.28 -2.72
C LEU A 285 -25.61 1.02 -3.04
N ILE A 286 -25.99 2.02 -2.27
CA ILE A 286 -27.21 2.79 -2.50
C ILE A 286 -27.13 3.48 -3.86
N TYR A 287 -26.00 4.11 -4.18
CA TYR A 287 -25.80 4.81 -5.45
C TYR A 287 -25.97 3.85 -6.64
N PHE A 288 -25.19 2.77 -6.69
CA PHE A 288 -25.19 1.86 -7.84
C PHE A 288 -26.41 0.92 -7.92
N LEU A 289 -27.14 0.67 -6.83
CA LEU A 289 -28.36 -0.16 -6.88
C LEU A 289 -29.64 0.66 -7.06
N ALA A 290 -29.65 1.94 -6.68
CA ALA A 290 -30.86 2.76 -6.70
C ALA A 290 -30.84 3.90 -7.72
N ILE A 291 -29.68 4.32 -8.23
CA ILE A 291 -29.51 5.51 -9.06
C ILE A 291 -28.86 5.17 -10.40
N ALA A 292 -27.83 4.34 -10.44
CA ALA A 292 -27.16 3.85 -11.63
C ALA A 292 -27.74 2.49 -12.05
#